data_fa4395ca30026fae8d764c12da5c2f91
#
_entry.id   fa4395ca30026fae8d764c12da5c2f91
#
_cell.length_a   1.000
_cell.length_b   1.000
_cell.length_c   1.000
_cell.angle_alpha   90.00
_cell.angle_beta   90.00
_cell.angle_gamma   90.00
#
_symmetry.space_group_name_H-M   'P 1'
#
loop_
_entity.id
_entity.type
_entity.pdbx_description
1 polymer ?
#
loop_
_entity_poly.entity_id
_entity_poly.type
_entity_poly.pdbx_seq_one_letter_code
_entity_poly.pdbx_strand_id
1 'polypeptide(L)'
;LVTSCKVEKTVKYRISQDDLTAYMMNGGTLFFVVCVDRETGDALQIYYTDLLPLKIKAIMKKHQNSYQIILRKFPNSNSEKTMLFLNFYDDAQRQASFAGKDLPTINDLETSGVLESLSFHCRGYGNYQTQRAIPKLMEGKPLAVYANIRGGSAPIPVEYYEGVYHVMTSERQDTPVYVNGTRYYEGYQVITTAEKIELYIGSSVKLTFSNNEGTDAQSPAKITVKIKGTLKEQIVGVEFVSAMVKYEAFNIGHIKIPLKLSEESIVNLGVANYPERLVEYRCVQNFLDSMNVKRDLDIQKCTDEDFRRLNLLIGAIRDKLPVKNAPEKPGNVQKITIANLKLAVVYLERESGGYFVFDYFGNHFDVSWSPDGSNPIMVSQFFTMEVDDF
;
A
#
# COMPACT_ATOMS: atom_id res chain seq x y z
N LEU A 1 -21.65 9.12 38.32
CA LEU A 1 -22.68 8.13 38.69
C LEU A 1 -22.02 7.02 39.49
N VAL A 2 -22.71 6.54 40.52
CA VAL A 2 -22.26 5.46 41.43
C VAL A 2 -23.18 4.26 41.23
N THR A 3 -22.59 3.10 41.01
CA THR A 3 -23.36 1.84 40.85
C THR A 3 -22.55 0.66 41.36
N SER A 4 -23.22 -0.38 41.80
CA SER A 4 -22.58 -1.67 42.08
C SER A 4 -22.51 -2.48 40.80
N CYS A 5 -21.30 -2.88 40.42
CA CYS A 5 -21.07 -3.71 39.24
C CYS A 5 -19.91 -4.68 39.47
N LYS A 6 -19.87 -5.75 38.67
CA LYS A 6 -18.67 -6.59 38.60
C LYS A 6 -17.57 -5.82 37.86
N VAL A 7 -16.34 -5.99 38.34
CA VAL A 7 -15.18 -5.36 37.69
C VAL A 7 -14.85 -6.07 36.38
N GLU A 8 -15.32 -5.49 35.27
CA GLU A 8 -15.13 -6.00 33.90
C GLU A 8 -14.15 -5.10 33.13
N LYS A 9 -13.70 -5.53 31.95
CA LYS A 9 -12.85 -4.71 31.07
C LYS A 9 -13.59 -3.46 30.55
N THR A 10 -14.87 -3.60 30.28
CA THR A 10 -15.77 -2.54 29.83
C THR A 10 -17.12 -2.69 30.48
N VAL A 11 -17.84 -1.59 30.66
CA VAL A 11 -19.20 -1.57 31.22
C VAL A 11 -20.13 -0.86 30.24
N LYS A 12 -21.32 -1.40 30.05
CA LYS A 12 -22.39 -0.78 29.26
C LYS A 12 -23.26 0.07 30.15
N TYR A 13 -23.54 1.29 29.73
CA TYR A 13 -24.40 2.22 30.44
C TYR A 13 -25.48 2.78 29.50
N ARG A 14 -26.68 3.01 30.00
CA ARG A 14 -27.77 3.60 29.23
C ARG A 14 -27.91 5.08 29.59
N ILE A 15 -27.89 5.95 28.59
CA ILE A 15 -27.99 7.39 28.74
C ILE A 15 -29.18 7.93 27.93
N SER A 16 -29.84 8.98 28.40
CA SER A 16 -30.96 9.59 27.70
C SER A 16 -30.53 10.40 26.49
N GLN A 17 -31.43 10.60 25.52
CA GLN A 17 -31.21 11.48 24.37
C GLN A 17 -30.99 12.92 24.85
N ASP A 18 -31.72 13.38 25.83
CA ASP A 18 -31.65 14.74 26.35
C ASP A 18 -30.27 15.03 26.96
N ASP A 19 -29.74 14.09 27.76
CA ASP A 19 -28.39 14.21 28.33
C ASP A 19 -27.32 14.27 27.21
N LEU A 20 -27.42 13.37 26.22
CA LEU A 20 -26.47 13.37 25.08
C LEU A 20 -26.55 14.67 24.30
N THR A 21 -27.77 15.19 24.08
CA THR A 21 -27.95 16.47 23.38
C THR A 21 -27.35 17.61 24.18
N ALA A 22 -27.59 17.65 25.51
CA ALA A 22 -26.99 18.65 26.38
C ALA A 22 -25.45 18.59 26.36
N TYR A 23 -24.87 17.40 26.44
CA TYR A 23 -23.41 17.24 26.36
C TYR A 23 -22.84 17.66 25.02
N MET A 24 -23.51 17.31 23.91
CA MET A 24 -23.12 17.72 22.58
C MET A 24 -23.09 19.25 22.43
N MET A 25 -24.14 19.93 22.87
CA MET A 25 -24.27 21.39 22.77
C MET A 25 -23.27 22.13 23.65
N ASN A 26 -22.79 21.52 24.73
CA ASN A 26 -21.76 22.07 25.61
C ASN A 26 -20.31 21.71 25.16
N GLY A 27 -20.13 21.18 23.93
CA GLY A 27 -18.81 20.86 23.38
C GLY A 27 -18.26 19.49 23.81
N GLY A 28 -19.06 18.68 24.48
CA GLY A 28 -18.70 17.34 24.96
C GLY A 28 -18.52 17.25 26.46
N THR A 29 -18.37 16.02 26.96
CA THR A 29 -18.13 15.72 28.37
C THR A 29 -17.28 14.47 28.53
N LEU A 30 -16.46 14.43 29.59
CA LEU A 30 -15.89 13.18 30.10
C LEU A 30 -16.88 12.58 31.09
N PHE A 31 -17.48 11.47 30.70
CA PHE A 31 -18.50 10.81 31.51
C PHE A 31 -17.87 9.69 32.35
N PHE A 32 -18.12 9.71 33.66
CA PHE A 32 -17.55 8.77 34.62
C PHE A 32 -18.63 7.97 35.32
N VAL A 33 -18.34 6.69 35.52
CA VAL A 33 -19.14 5.79 36.37
C VAL A 33 -18.21 5.15 37.39
N VAL A 34 -18.55 5.29 38.66
CA VAL A 34 -17.81 4.68 39.77
C VAL A 34 -18.57 3.44 40.22
N CYS A 35 -17.91 2.28 40.10
CA CYS A 35 -18.39 1.05 40.69
C CYS A 35 -18.00 0.97 42.17
N VAL A 36 -18.96 0.73 43.05
CA VAL A 36 -18.70 0.62 44.47
C VAL A 36 -19.11 -0.77 44.99
N ASP A 37 -18.42 -1.18 46.04
CA ASP A 37 -18.85 -2.33 46.82
C ASP A 37 -20.17 -2.02 47.53
N ARG A 38 -21.09 -2.97 47.56
CA ARG A 38 -22.42 -2.76 48.14
C ARG A 38 -22.42 -2.75 49.66
N GLU A 39 -21.48 -3.47 50.23
CA GLU A 39 -21.41 -3.67 51.68
C GLU A 39 -20.58 -2.58 52.35
N THR A 40 -19.44 -2.28 51.77
CA THR A 40 -18.48 -1.33 52.33
C THR A 40 -18.65 0.10 51.79
N GLY A 41 -19.23 0.26 50.60
CA GLY A 41 -19.32 1.54 49.92
C GLY A 41 -18.00 1.99 49.26
N ASP A 42 -16.96 1.16 49.31
CA ASP A 42 -15.68 1.48 48.77
C ASP A 42 -15.70 1.48 47.23
N ALA A 43 -14.93 2.40 46.61
CA ALA A 43 -14.79 2.46 45.17
C ALA A 43 -13.90 1.30 44.64
N LEU A 44 -14.53 0.37 43.90
CA LEU A 44 -13.84 -0.76 43.30
C LEU A 44 -13.14 -0.42 42.00
N GLN A 45 -13.79 0.37 41.15
CA GLN A 45 -13.30 0.73 39.83
C GLN A 45 -13.98 1.98 39.29
N ILE A 46 -13.22 2.83 38.63
CA ILE A 46 -13.74 3.96 37.86
C ILE A 46 -13.74 3.57 36.37
N TYR A 47 -14.86 3.83 35.71
CA TYR A 47 -15.00 3.72 34.27
C TYR A 47 -15.29 5.08 33.66
N TYR A 48 -14.90 5.27 32.41
CA TYR A 48 -15.13 6.52 31.72
C TYR A 48 -15.41 6.30 30.22
N THR A 49 -15.95 7.34 29.61
CA THR A 49 -15.98 7.52 28.16
C THR A 49 -15.96 9.01 27.84
N ASP A 50 -15.30 9.35 26.75
CA ASP A 50 -15.35 10.66 26.16
C ASP A 50 -16.61 10.76 25.29
N LEU A 51 -17.48 11.70 25.59
CA LEU A 51 -18.67 12.02 24.80
C LEU A 51 -18.44 13.36 24.08
N LEU A 52 -17.68 13.31 23.01
CA LEU A 52 -17.41 14.42 22.11
C LEU A 52 -18.55 14.61 21.10
N PRO A 53 -18.76 15.81 20.54
CA PRO A 53 -19.85 16.08 19.61
C PRO A 53 -19.96 15.10 18.44
N LEU A 54 -18.85 14.75 17.78
CA LEU A 54 -18.84 13.75 16.69
C LEU A 54 -19.25 12.36 17.14
N LYS A 55 -18.76 11.93 18.31
CA LYS A 55 -19.11 10.64 18.90
C LYS A 55 -20.58 10.59 19.25
N ILE A 56 -21.09 11.63 19.88
CA ILE A 56 -22.52 11.73 20.23
C ILE A 56 -23.37 11.66 18.96
N LYS A 57 -23.03 12.39 17.90
CA LYS A 57 -23.71 12.30 16.60
C LYS A 57 -23.70 10.87 16.05
N ALA A 58 -22.57 10.19 16.12
CA ALA A 58 -22.46 8.79 15.67
C ALA A 58 -23.36 7.85 16.49
N ILE A 59 -23.45 8.04 17.81
CA ILE A 59 -24.33 7.29 18.71
C ILE A 59 -25.81 7.57 18.38
N MET A 60 -26.15 8.84 18.12
CA MET A 60 -27.52 9.29 17.91
C MET A 60 -28.04 9.11 16.48
N LYS A 61 -27.28 8.51 15.57
CA LYS A 61 -27.71 8.23 14.17
C LYS A 61 -29.07 7.50 14.07
N LYS A 62 -29.41 6.68 15.06
CA LYS A 62 -30.73 6.04 15.20
C LYS A 62 -31.53 6.81 16.21
N HIS A 63 -32.65 7.40 15.82
CA HIS A 63 -33.54 8.13 16.73
C HIS A 63 -34.15 7.20 17.79
N GLN A 64 -33.71 7.35 19.03
CA GLN A 64 -34.15 6.58 20.20
C GLN A 64 -34.21 7.49 21.43
N ASN A 65 -35.07 7.20 22.39
CA ASN A 65 -35.16 7.98 23.62
C ASN A 65 -33.95 7.76 24.57
N SER A 66 -33.22 6.67 24.38
CA SER A 66 -31.98 6.38 25.14
C SER A 66 -31.02 5.52 24.34
N TYR A 67 -29.76 5.67 24.64
CA TYR A 67 -28.66 5.03 23.91
C TYR A 67 -27.77 4.26 24.88
N GLN A 68 -27.22 3.16 24.38
CA GLN A 68 -26.22 2.39 25.12
C GLN A 68 -24.83 2.90 24.77
N ILE A 69 -24.09 3.34 25.78
CA ILE A 69 -22.68 3.74 25.66
C ILE A 69 -21.76 2.70 26.30
N ILE A 70 -20.55 2.59 25.81
CA ILE A 70 -19.52 1.70 26.35
C ILE A 70 -18.52 2.53 27.13
N LEU A 71 -18.28 2.14 28.37
CA LEU A 71 -17.29 2.75 29.24
C LEU A 71 -16.09 1.81 29.38
N ARG A 72 -14.90 2.38 29.42
CA ARG A 72 -13.61 1.71 29.62
C ARG A 72 -13.10 1.96 31.01
N LYS A 73 -12.21 1.10 31.52
CA LYS A 73 -11.54 1.36 32.79
C LYS A 73 -10.77 2.67 32.71
N PHE A 74 -10.91 3.51 33.73
CA PHE A 74 -10.13 4.70 33.89
C PHE A 74 -8.67 4.33 34.15
N PRO A 75 -7.67 4.97 33.51
CA PRO A 75 -6.29 4.63 33.65
C PRO A 75 -5.80 4.73 35.10
N ASN A 76 -4.82 3.91 35.46
CA ASN A 76 -4.20 3.98 36.78
C ASN A 76 -3.04 4.99 36.83
N SER A 77 -2.25 5.05 35.76
CA SER A 77 -1.07 5.94 35.72
C SER A 77 -1.46 7.42 35.58
N ASN A 78 -0.77 8.29 36.27
CA ASN A 78 -1.02 9.73 36.18
C ASN A 78 -0.76 10.27 34.78
N SER A 79 0.22 9.69 34.10
CA SER A 79 0.55 10.07 32.74
C SER A 79 -0.59 9.79 31.75
N GLU A 80 -1.17 8.59 31.80
CA GLU A 80 -2.33 8.26 30.95
C GLU A 80 -3.56 9.10 31.28
N LYS A 81 -3.80 9.38 32.58
CA LYS A 81 -4.86 10.31 33.00
C LYS A 81 -4.68 11.70 32.38
N THR A 82 -3.47 12.25 32.51
CA THR A 82 -3.16 13.56 31.93
C THR A 82 -3.39 13.60 30.42
N MET A 83 -2.95 12.56 29.71
CA MET A 83 -3.14 12.49 28.27
C MET A 83 -4.60 12.37 27.86
N LEU A 84 -5.37 11.61 28.64
CA LEU A 84 -6.82 11.49 28.43
C LEU A 84 -7.50 12.87 28.50
N PHE A 85 -7.21 13.63 29.56
CA PHE A 85 -7.79 14.97 29.72
C PHE A 85 -7.31 15.95 28.65
N LEU A 86 -6.03 15.91 28.27
CA LEU A 86 -5.49 16.78 27.24
C LEU A 86 -6.07 16.46 25.86
N ASN A 87 -6.17 15.16 25.48
CA ASN A 87 -6.78 14.76 24.22
C ASN A 87 -8.25 15.18 24.17
N PHE A 88 -9.00 14.93 25.26
CA PHE A 88 -10.39 15.37 25.35
C PHE A 88 -10.52 16.88 25.19
N TYR A 89 -9.70 17.66 25.88
CA TYR A 89 -9.74 19.11 25.80
C TYR A 89 -9.49 19.62 24.37
N ASP A 90 -8.45 19.11 23.72
CA ASP A 90 -8.13 19.53 22.37
C ASP A 90 -9.22 19.19 21.36
N ASP A 91 -9.76 17.96 21.44
CA ASP A 91 -10.83 17.53 20.55
C ASP A 91 -12.15 18.28 20.85
N ALA A 92 -12.46 18.55 22.10
CA ALA A 92 -13.61 19.35 22.48
C ALA A 92 -13.52 20.78 21.90
N GLN A 93 -12.37 21.43 22.01
CA GLN A 93 -12.14 22.75 21.41
C GLN A 93 -12.33 22.73 19.89
N ARG A 94 -11.81 21.71 19.20
CA ARG A 94 -11.92 21.55 17.73
C ARG A 94 -13.35 21.29 17.29
N GLN A 95 -14.17 20.59 18.10
CA GLN A 95 -15.51 20.15 17.75
C GLN A 95 -16.62 21.10 18.25
N ALA A 96 -16.35 21.95 19.25
CA ALA A 96 -17.35 22.80 19.90
C ALA A 96 -18.12 23.70 18.89
N SER A 97 -17.43 24.32 17.95
CA SER A 97 -18.02 25.20 16.95
C SER A 97 -18.92 24.47 15.94
N PHE A 98 -18.86 23.14 15.89
CA PHE A 98 -19.62 22.28 15.00
C PHE A 98 -20.71 21.49 15.72
N ALA A 99 -20.87 21.68 17.02
CA ALA A 99 -21.95 21.08 17.80
C ALA A 99 -23.32 21.49 17.21
N GLY A 100 -24.20 20.53 17.01
CA GLY A 100 -25.53 20.77 16.44
C GLY A 100 -25.59 21.11 14.95
N LYS A 101 -24.46 21.25 14.25
CA LYS A 101 -24.44 21.52 12.80
C LYS A 101 -24.44 20.22 11.99
N ASP A 102 -25.09 20.24 10.84
CA ASP A 102 -24.92 19.18 9.85
C ASP A 102 -23.51 19.27 9.27
N LEU A 103 -22.83 18.14 9.25
CA LEU A 103 -21.46 18.03 8.76
C LEU A 103 -21.47 17.25 7.44
N PRO A 104 -20.68 17.68 6.44
CA PRO A 104 -20.54 16.93 5.22
C PRO A 104 -19.84 15.60 5.50
N THR A 105 -20.15 14.60 4.69
CA THR A 105 -19.40 13.34 4.71
C THR A 105 -18.10 13.48 3.89
N ILE A 106 -17.16 12.55 4.09
CA ILE A 106 -15.94 12.49 3.27
C ILE A 106 -16.32 12.37 1.79
N ASN A 107 -17.30 11.52 1.47
CA ASN A 107 -17.76 11.32 0.09
C ASN A 107 -18.34 12.60 -0.54
N ASP A 108 -19.09 13.41 0.23
CA ASP A 108 -19.61 14.68 -0.25
C ASP A 108 -18.48 15.66 -0.59
N LEU A 109 -17.44 15.71 0.25
CA LEU A 109 -16.27 16.57 0.05
C LEU A 109 -15.39 16.11 -1.12
N GLU A 110 -15.26 14.82 -1.32
CA GLU A 110 -14.54 14.23 -2.47
C GLU A 110 -15.30 14.51 -3.76
N THR A 111 -16.59 14.23 -3.80
CA THR A 111 -17.45 14.43 -4.98
C THR A 111 -17.50 15.90 -5.41
N SER A 112 -17.51 16.82 -4.44
CA SER A 112 -17.47 18.26 -4.73
C SER A 112 -16.07 18.78 -5.10
N GLY A 113 -15.04 17.96 -5.00
CA GLY A 113 -13.66 18.31 -5.34
C GLY A 113 -13.00 19.32 -4.37
N VAL A 114 -13.60 19.56 -3.21
CA VAL A 114 -13.07 20.53 -2.23
C VAL A 114 -12.18 19.89 -1.16
N LEU A 115 -12.19 18.56 -1.02
CA LEU A 115 -11.33 17.86 -0.08
C LEU A 115 -9.87 17.99 -0.52
N GLU A 116 -9.02 18.49 0.37
CA GLU A 116 -7.58 18.60 0.17
C GLU A 116 -6.84 17.45 0.84
N SER A 117 -7.15 17.20 2.11
CA SER A 117 -6.58 16.10 2.89
C SER A 117 -7.46 15.75 4.09
N LEU A 118 -7.21 14.56 4.65
CA LEU A 118 -7.75 14.17 5.95
C LEU A 118 -6.68 14.28 7.02
N SER A 119 -7.06 14.70 8.21
CA SER A 119 -6.18 14.80 9.37
C SER A 119 -6.85 14.23 10.61
N PHE A 120 -6.04 13.85 11.57
CA PHE A 120 -6.46 13.44 12.89
C PHE A 120 -5.48 13.99 13.91
N HIS A 121 -5.93 14.12 15.14
CA HIS A 121 -5.12 14.63 16.24
C HIS A 121 -4.97 13.54 17.29
N CYS A 122 -3.73 13.30 17.73
CA CYS A 122 -3.46 12.48 18.90
C CYS A 122 -2.26 13.03 19.65
N ARG A 123 -2.27 12.89 20.97
CA ARG A 123 -1.12 13.17 21.84
C ARG A 123 -0.59 11.86 22.42
N GLY A 124 0.73 11.80 22.60
CA GLY A 124 1.41 10.67 23.19
C GLY A 124 2.53 11.11 24.14
N TYR A 125 3.07 10.17 24.89
CA TYR A 125 4.24 10.34 25.73
C TYR A 125 5.52 9.97 25.00
N GLY A 126 6.61 10.67 25.36
CA GLY A 126 7.95 10.37 24.88
C GLY A 126 8.31 11.10 23.60
N ASN A 127 9.51 10.81 23.12
CA ASN A 127 10.07 11.45 21.95
C ASN A 127 9.56 10.75 20.69
N TYR A 128 8.25 10.87 20.41
CA TYR A 128 7.59 10.26 19.26
C TYR A 128 7.86 11.04 17.96
N GLN A 129 9.10 11.46 17.76
CA GLN A 129 9.52 12.13 16.53
C GLN A 129 9.57 11.19 15.32
N THR A 130 9.29 9.90 15.53
CA THR A 130 9.31 8.91 14.45
C THR A 130 7.90 8.43 14.12
N GLN A 131 7.60 8.31 12.85
CA GLN A 131 6.36 7.70 12.34
C GLN A 131 6.10 6.29 12.90
N ARG A 132 7.12 5.64 13.43
CA ARG A 132 7.04 4.30 14.07
C ARG A 132 6.14 4.26 15.30
N ALA A 133 6.02 5.36 16.03
CA ALA A 133 5.21 5.41 17.24
C ALA A 133 3.72 5.64 16.96
N ILE A 134 3.36 6.22 15.82
CA ILE A 134 1.97 6.57 15.48
C ILE A 134 1.03 5.37 15.53
N PRO A 135 1.31 4.22 14.91
CA PRO A 135 0.43 3.07 14.98
C PRO A 135 0.18 2.58 16.41
N LYS A 136 1.23 2.53 17.24
CA LYS A 136 1.11 2.16 18.66
C LYS A 136 0.26 3.13 19.46
N LEU A 137 0.44 4.43 19.22
CA LEU A 137 -0.32 5.47 19.93
C LEU A 137 -1.81 5.39 19.62
N MET A 138 -2.16 5.02 18.40
CA MET A 138 -3.53 5.05 17.90
C MET A 138 -4.25 3.71 18.01
N GLU A 139 -3.51 2.60 18.22
CA GLU A 139 -4.08 1.25 18.25
C GLU A 139 -5.22 1.15 19.27
N GLY A 140 -6.41 0.79 18.78
CA GLY A 140 -7.60 0.60 19.60
C GLY A 140 -8.14 1.85 20.30
N LYS A 141 -7.67 3.06 19.98
CA LYS A 141 -8.18 4.33 20.53
C LYS A 141 -9.26 4.90 19.63
N PRO A 142 -10.25 5.59 20.18
CA PRO A 142 -11.22 6.35 19.38
C PRO A 142 -10.49 7.37 18.51
N LEU A 143 -10.97 7.54 17.30
CA LEU A 143 -10.36 8.45 16.31
C LEU A 143 -11.40 9.41 15.76
N ALA A 144 -11.20 10.70 15.97
CA ALA A 144 -11.91 11.76 15.27
C ALA A 144 -11.12 12.16 14.01
N VAL A 145 -11.79 12.16 12.87
CA VAL A 145 -11.20 12.54 11.57
C VAL A 145 -11.70 13.93 11.18
N TYR A 146 -10.76 14.75 10.72
CA TYR A 146 -11.01 16.12 10.28
C TYR A 146 -10.62 16.26 8.81
N ALA A 147 -11.44 16.94 8.02
CA ALA A 147 -11.17 17.27 6.63
C ALA A 147 -10.55 18.66 6.53
N ASN A 148 -9.43 18.76 5.81
CA ASN A 148 -8.89 20.02 5.33
C ASN A 148 -9.52 20.28 3.96
N ILE A 149 -10.21 21.41 3.83
CA ILE A 149 -10.88 21.80 2.59
C ILE A 149 -10.13 22.94 1.92
N ARG A 150 -10.12 22.92 0.60
CA ARG A 150 -9.45 23.93 -0.22
C ARG A 150 -9.98 25.33 0.08
N GLY A 151 -9.09 26.22 0.48
CA GLY A 151 -9.46 27.59 0.88
C GLY A 151 -10.09 27.72 2.26
N GLY A 152 -10.21 26.64 3.02
CA GLY A 152 -10.67 26.64 4.41
C GLY A 152 -9.59 27.12 5.38
N SER A 153 -9.99 27.88 6.41
CA SER A 153 -9.07 28.40 7.43
C SER A 153 -8.79 27.39 8.56
N ALA A 154 -9.63 26.37 8.71
CA ALA A 154 -9.49 25.35 9.75
C ALA A 154 -10.10 24.01 9.31
N PRO A 155 -9.56 22.89 9.81
CA PRO A 155 -10.13 21.57 9.56
C PRO A 155 -11.54 21.45 10.14
N ILE A 156 -12.43 20.78 9.41
CA ILE A 156 -13.80 20.47 9.87
C ILE A 156 -13.91 19.01 10.30
N PRO A 157 -14.58 18.72 11.43
CA PRO A 157 -14.79 17.33 11.85
C PRO A 157 -15.76 16.64 10.91
N VAL A 158 -15.43 15.42 10.43
CA VAL A 158 -16.24 14.69 9.44
C VAL A 158 -16.67 13.33 9.91
N GLU A 159 -15.81 12.57 10.55
CA GLU A 159 -16.10 11.20 10.97
C GLU A 159 -15.53 10.87 12.34
N TYR A 160 -16.14 9.89 12.99
CA TYR A 160 -15.70 9.32 14.25
C TYR A 160 -15.69 7.79 14.16
N TYR A 161 -14.54 7.21 14.46
CA TYR A 161 -14.36 5.77 14.53
C TYR A 161 -14.19 5.32 15.97
N GLU A 162 -15.00 4.37 16.39
CA GLU A 162 -14.86 3.68 17.68
C GLU A 162 -14.87 2.18 17.44
N GLY A 163 -13.80 1.51 17.84
CA GLY A 163 -13.70 0.06 17.68
C GLY A 163 -12.27 -0.42 17.46
N VAL A 164 -12.16 -1.66 17.00
CA VAL A 164 -10.87 -2.25 16.65
C VAL A 164 -10.54 -1.82 15.22
N TYR A 165 -9.56 -0.97 15.07
CA TYR A 165 -8.94 -0.66 13.78
C TYR A 165 -7.43 -0.73 13.93
N HIS A 166 -6.77 -1.09 12.85
CA HIS A 166 -5.32 -1.17 12.80
C HIS A 166 -4.77 0.03 12.04
N VAL A 167 -3.95 0.81 12.72
CA VAL A 167 -3.26 1.92 12.09
C VAL A 167 -1.94 1.42 11.52
N MET A 168 -1.68 1.76 10.27
CA MET A 168 -0.38 1.55 9.67
C MET A 168 0.12 2.85 9.04
N THR A 169 1.41 3.07 9.12
CA THR A 169 2.09 4.12 8.34
C THR A 169 2.84 3.47 7.19
N SER A 170 2.86 4.15 6.05
CA SER A 170 3.59 3.73 4.86
C SER A 170 4.46 4.88 4.40
N GLU A 171 5.76 4.66 4.30
CA GLU A 171 6.73 5.68 3.94
C GLU A 171 7.74 5.12 2.94
N ARG A 172 8.02 5.88 1.88
CA ARG A 172 9.10 5.58 0.97
C ARG A 172 10.39 6.23 1.49
N GLN A 173 11.45 5.44 1.52
CA GLN A 173 12.80 5.89 1.85
C GLN A 173 13.65 5.86 0.59
N ASP A 174 14.16 7.03 0.18
CA ASP A 174 15.00 7.19 -1.01
C ASP A 174 16.49 6.90 -0.68
N THR A 175 16.71 5.86 0.11
CA THR A 175 18.05 5.38 0.45
C THR A 175 18.34 4.15 -0.37
N PRO A 176 19.39 4.17 -1.23
CA PRO A 176 19.65 3.09 -2.16
C PRO A 176 20.09 1.80 -1.47
N VAL A 177 19.77 0.66 -2.11
CA VAL A 177 20.08 -0.69 -1.62
C VAL A 177 21.15 -1.32 -2.50
N TYR A 178 22.19 -1.87 -1.86
CA TYR A 178 23.37 -2.43 -2.52
C TYR A 178 23.64 -3.87 -2.06
N VAL A 179 24.28 -4.67 -2.93
CA VAL A 179 24.98 -5.89 -2.56
C VAL A 179 26.37 -5.84 -3.13
N ASN A 180 27.39 -5.99 -2.31
CA ASN A 180 28.79 -5.99 -2.71
C ASN A 180 29.15 -4.82 -3.66
N GLY A 181 28.69 -3.59 -3.34
CA GLY A 181 28.93 -2.38 -4.12
C GLY A 181 28.03 -2.18 -5.33
N THR A 182 27.27 -3.18 -5.76
CA THR A 182 26.31 -3.05 -6.87
C THR A 182 24.99 -2.52 -6.33
N ARG A 183 24.49 -1.43 -6.93
CA ARG A 183 23.18 -0.86 -6.59
C ARG A 183 22.08 -1.61 -7.34
N TYR A 184 21.06 -2.08 -6.60
CA TYR A 184 19.91 -2.79 -7.13
C TYR A 184 18.63 -1.95 -7.08
N TYR A 185 18.45 -1.15 -6.03
CA TYR A 185 17.26 -0.33 -5.85
C TYR A 185 17.63 1.08 -5.41
N GLU A 186 16.86 2.06 -5.87
CA GLU A 186 17.01 3.48 -5.49
C GLU A 186 16.48 3.77 -4.08
N GLY A 187 15.59 2.93 -3.58
CA GLY A 187 14.97 3.09 -2.29
C GLY A 187 14.15 1.87 -1.89
N TYR A 188 13.46 1.98 -0.76
CA TYR A 188 12.60 0.93 -0.22
C TYR A 188 11.38 1.55 0.45
N GLN A 189 10.34 0.74 0.69
CA GLN A 189 9.14 1.16 1.41
C GLN A 189 9.15 0.59 2.82
N VAL A 190 8.78 1.42 3.80
CA VAL A 190 8.61 1.01 5.19
C VAL A 190 7.14 1.05 5.53
N ILE A 191 6.60 -0.07 6.01
CA ILE A 191 5.26 -0.15 6.57
C ILE A 191 5.41 -0.44 8.05
N THR A 192 4.84 0.41 8.89
CA THR A 192 4.88 0.25 10.34
C THR A 192 3.47 0.06 10.88
N THR A 193 3.29 -0.98 11.68
CA THR A 193 2.07 -1.25 12.46
C THR A 193 2.41 -1.19 13.97
N ALA A 194 1.42 -1.34 14.83
CA ALA A 194 1.66 -1.40 16.27
C ALA A 194 2.60 -2.56 16.66
N GLU A 195 2.54 -3.68 15.94
CA GLU A 195 3.26 -4.92 16.29
C GLU A 195 4.56 -5.11 15.52
N LYS A 196 4.64 -4.62 14.27
CA LYS A 196 5.75 -4.92 13.36
C LYS A 196 6.14 -3.76 12.46
N ILE A 197 7.38 -3.81 12.01
CA ILE A 197 7.94 -2.96 10.97
C ILE A 197 8.30 -3.86 9.79
N GLU A 198 7.78 -3.54 8.61
CA GLU A 198 8.05 -4.26 7.38
C GLU A 198 8.77 -3.35 6.39
N LEU A 199 9.93 -3.79 5.90
CA LEU A 199 10.67 -3.12 4.82
C LEU A 199 10.44 -3.91 3.54
N TYR A 200 9.98 -3.23 2.50
CA TYR A 200 9.80 -3.77 1.15
C TYR A 200 10.90 -3.23 0.24
N ILE A 201 11.79 -4.10 -0.19
CA ILE A 201 12.90 -3.81 -1.09
C ILE A 201 12.49 -4.29 -2.48
N GLY A 202 12.17 -3.36 -3.36
CA GLY A 202 11.51 -3.66 -4.63
C GLY A 202 10.21 -4.44 -4.42
N SER A 203 9.84 -5.23 -5.41
CA SER A 203 8.68 -6.15 -5.35
C SER A 203 9.03 -7.53 -4.77
N SER A 204 10.30 -7.78 -4.45
CA SER A 204 10.84 -9.14 -4.29
C SER A 204 11.21 -9.52 -2.85
N VAL A 205 11.65 -8.59 -2.03
CA VAL A 205 12.15 -8.88 -0.68
C VAL A 205 11.40 -8.09 0.37
N LYS A 206 10.94 -8.80 1.40
CA LYS A 206 10.33 -8.21 2.59
C LYS A 206 11.09 -8.63 3.84
N LEU A 207 11.51 -7.65 4.63
CA LEU A 207 12.04 -7.85 5.97
C LEU A 207 10.97 -7.49 6.99
N THR A 208 10.79 -8.33 8.00
CA THR A 208 9.83 -8.08 9.07
C THR A 208 10.56 -8.09 10.42
N PHE A 209 10.40 -7.01 11.17
CA PHE A 209 10.94 -6.80 12.51
C PHE A 209 9.78 -6.65 13.49
N SER A 210 9.98 -7.03 14.75
CA SER A 210 9.06 -6.69 15.84
C SER A 210 9.15 -5.18 16.15
N ASN A 211 8.01 -4.54 16.39
CA ASN A 211 7.93 -3.13 16.82
C ASN A 211 7.84 -3.00 18.36
N ASN A 212 8.18 -4.04 19.13
CA ASN A 212 8.13 -4.00 20.59
C ASN A 212 9.32 -3.20 21.16
N GLU A 213 9.02 -2.20 22.00
CA GLU A 213 10.03 -1.49 22.79
C GLU A 213 10.61 -2.46 23.83
N GLY A 214 11.92 -2.55 23.92
CA GLY A 214 12.62 -3.37 24.92
C GLY A 214 13.01 -4.77 24.49
N THR A 215 12.67 -5.22 23.28
CA THR A 215 13.37 -6.35 22.69
C THR A 215 14.74 -5.87 22.22
N ASP A 216 15.79 -6.44 22.79
CA ASP A 216 17.18 -6.21 22.36
C ASP A 216 17.23 -6.18 20.83
N ALA A 217 18.11 -5.33 20.28
CA ALA A 217 18.37 -5.18 18.84
C ALA A 217 18.79 -6.50 18.14
N GLN A 218 18.68 -7.63 18.83
CA GLN A 218 19.02 -8.98 18.42
C GLN A 218 17.83 -9.85 18.03
N SER A 219 16.59 -9.35 18.06
CA SER A 219 15.46 -10.14 17.54
C SER A 219 15.67 -10.39 16.06
N PRO A 220 15.79 -11.66 15.61
CA PRO A 220 16.10 -11.98 14.22
C PRO A 220 14.97 -11.45 13.32
N ALA A 221 15.36 -10.70 12.29
CA ALA A 221 14.42 -10.27 11.25
C ALA A 221 13.96 -11.49 10.46
N LYS A 222 12.65 -11.60 10.24
CA LYS A 222 12.11 -12.58 9.28
C LYS A 222 12.26 -12.04 7.87
N ILE A 223 12.96 -12.79 7.02
CA ILE A 223 13.12 -12.49 5.60
C ILE A 223 12.09 -13.30 4.82
N THR A 224 11.34 -12.62 3.96
CA THR A 224 10.44 -13.25 3.01
C THR A 224 10.82 -12.81 1.62
N VAL A 225 11.04 -13.76 0.72
CA VAL A 225 11.35 -13.53 -0.68
C VAL A 225 10.18 -14.02 -1.54
N LYS A 226 9.68 -13.14 -2.40
CA LYS A 226 8.66 -13.48 -3.42
C LYS A 226 8.97 -12.67 -4.66
N ILE A 227 9.57 -13.32 -5.65
CA ILE A 227 9.85 -12.66 -6.93
C ILE A 227 8.52 -12.37 -7.65
N LYS A 228 8.17 -11.09 -7.77
CA LYS A 228 6.91 -10.60 -8.35
C LYS A 228 7.17 -9.37 -9.20
N GLY A 229 6.13 -8.95 -9.93
CA GLY A 229 6.16 -7.74 -10.74
C GLY A 229 6.37 -8.02 -12.21
N THR A 230 6.79 -7.01 -12.94
CA THR A 230 7.08 -7.07 -14.37
C THR A 230 8.36 -7.87 -14.65
N LEU A 231 8.64 -8.16 -15.91
CA LEU A 231 9.83 -8.92 -16.31
C LEU A 231 11.13 -8.24 -15.81
N LYS A 232 11.26 -6.92 -15.98
CA LYS A 232 12.42 -6.17 -15.50
C LYS A 232 12.58 -6.22 -13.99
N GLU A 233 11.46 -6.05 -13.27
CA GLU A 233 11.45 -6.15 -11.81
C GLU A 233 11.84 -7.55 -11.33
N GLN A 234 11.36 -8.60 -12.02
CA GLN A 234 11.72 -9.97 -11.68
C GLN A 234 13.19 -10.29 -11.97
N ILE A 235 13.76 -9.77 -13.07
CA ILE A 235 15.19 -9.89 -13.35
C ILE A 235 16.01 -9.29 -12.22
N VAL A 236 15.74 -8.02 -11.88
CA VAL A 236 16.43 -7.32 -10.78
C VAL A 236 16.24 -8.05 -9.45
N GLY A 237 15.02 -8.54 -9.18
CA GLY A 237 14.71 -9.30 -7.97
C GLY A 237 15.51 -10.60 -7.85
N VAL A 238 15.58 -11.38 -8.92
CA VAL A 238 16.37 -12.63 -8.97
C VAL A 238 17.87 -12.33 -8.79
N GLU A 239 18.40 -11.33 -9.47
CA GLU A 239 19.80 -10.91 -9.34
C GLU A 239 20.12 -10.45 -7.92
N PHE A 240 19.27 -9.60 -7.34
CA PHE A 240 19.43 -9.09 -5.98
C PHE A 240 19.44 -10.22 -4.96
N VAL A 241 18.46 -11.14 -5.00
CA VAL A 241 18.38 -12.25 -4.06
C VAL A 241 19.55 -13.21 -4.25
N SER A 242 19.97 -13.51 -5.48
CA SER A 242 21.13 -14.33 -5.77
C SER A 242 22.42 -13.74 -5.18
N ALA A 243 22.61 -12.42 -5.38
CA ALA A 243 23.74 -11.71 -4.83
C ALA A 243 23.69 -11.67 -3.28
N MET A 244 22.52 -11.38 -2.71
CA MET A 244 22.29 -11.33 -1.28
C MET A 244 22.63 -12.67 -0.60
N VAL A 245 22.23 -13.79 -1.18
CA VAL A 245 22.58 -15.13 -0.69
C VAL A 245 24.08 -15.41 -0.84
N LYS A 246 24.66 -15.09 -1.99
CA LYS A 246 26.09 -15.31 -2.28
C LYS A 246 27.03 -14.56 -1.33
N TYR A 247 26.70 -13.31 -1.01
CA TYR A 247 27.54 -12.46 -0.15
C TYR A 247 27.09 -12.42 1.31
N GLU A 248 26.04 -13.15 1.66
CA GLU A 248 25.47 -13.23 3.02
C GLU A 248 25.21 -11.86 3.67
N ALA A 249 24.99 -10.84 2.85
CA ALA A 249 24.72 -9.49 3.32
C ALA A 249 24.15 -8.62 2.20
N PHE A 250 23.51 -7.53 2.60
CA PHE A 250 23.19 -6.39 1.74
C PHE A 250 23.34 -5.08 2.52
N ASN A 251 23.32 -3.95 1.84
CA ASN A 251 23.47 -2.65 2.45
C ASN A 251 22.25 -1.77 2.14
N ILE A 252 21.79 -1.04 3.13
CA ILE A 252 20.84 0.09 2.98
C ILE A 252 21.65 1.36 3.23
N GLY A 253 21.94 2.12 2.18
CA GLY A 253 22.90 3.21 2.27
C GLY A 253 24.26 2.72 2.77
N HIS A 254 24.70 3.25 3.90
CA HIS A 254 25.95 2.85 4.55
C HIS A 254 25.82 1.71 5.57
N ILE A 255 24.60 1.28 5.87
CA ILE A 255 24.33 0.28 6.89
C ILE A 255 24.40 -1.11 6.27
N LYS A 256 25.35 -1.94 6.73
CA LYS A 256 25.44 -3.35 6.32
C LYS A 256 24.49 -4.20 7.17
N ILE A 257 23.66 -4.99 6.51
CA ILE A 257 22.72 -5.94 7.10
C ILE A 257 23.25 -7.35 6.81
N PRO A 258 23.86 -8.03 7.80
CA PRO A 258 24.32 -9.39 7.62
C PRO A 258 23.14 -10.35 7.61
N LEU A 259 23.27 -11.41 6.81
CA LEU A 259 22.29 -12.48 6.70
C LEU A 259 22.87 -13.75 7.31
N LYS A 260 22.09 -14.41 8.14
CA LYS A 260 22.38 -15.76 8.63
C LYS A 260 21.32 -16.70 8.04
N LEU A 261 21.61 -17.24 6.86
CA LEU A 261 20.71 -18.15 6.18
C LEU A 261 21.15 -19.59 6.48
N SER A 262 20.25 -20.42 6.98
CA SER A 262 20.48 -21.87 7.06
C SER A 262 20.36 -22.48 5.66
N GLU A 263 20.96 -23.66 5.47
CA GLU A 263 20.82 -24.42 4.22
C GLU A 263 19.34 -24.68 3.88
N GLU A 264 18.52 -25.01 4.88
CA GLU A 264 17.09 -25.17 4.71
C GLU A 264 16.41 -23.87 4.22
N SER A 265 16.83 -22.72 4.75
CA SER A 265 16.32 -21.42 4.30
C SER A 265 16.68 -21.14 2.83
N ILE A 266 17.91 -21.48 2.42
CA ILE A 266 18.37 -21.32 1.04
C ILE A 266 17.56 -22.21 0.08
N VAL A 267 17.34 -23.46 0.46
CA VAL A 267 16.49 -24.39 -0.31
C VAL A 267 15.07 -23.86 -0.45
N ASN A 268 14.49 -23.41 0.67
CA ASN A 268 13.12 -22.84 0.67
C ASN A 268 12.98 -21.54 -0.14
N LEU A 269 14.06 -20.79 -0.33
CA LEU A 269 14.09 -19.63 -1.22
C LEU A 269 14.09 -20.00 -2.71
N GLY A 270 14.37 -21.27 -3.04
CA GLY A 270 14.39 -21.76 -4.44
C GLY A 270 15.53 -21.16 -5.28
N VAL A 271 16.59 -20.67 -4.64
CA VAL A 271 17.69 -19.92 -5.31
C VAL A 271 18.44 -20.81 -6.32
N ALA A 272 18.41 -22.13 -6.15
CA ALA A 272 19.04 -23.08 -7.08
C ALA A 272 18.53 -22.93 -8.54
N ASN A 273 17.28 -22.58 -8.73
CA ASN A 273 16.67 -22.43 -10.05
C ASN A 273 16.83 -21.02 -10.64
N TYR A 274 17.42 -20.09 -9.89
CA TYR A 274 17.52 -18.68 -10.33
C TYR A 274 18.45 -18.47 -11.54
N PRO A 275 19.60 -19.18 -11.68
CA PRO A 275 20.45 -19.00 -12.86
C PRO A 275 19.73 -19.35 -14.17
N GLU A 276 19.00 -20.47 -14.23
CA GLU A 276 18.24 -20.89 -15.41
C GLU A 276 17.13 -19.89 -15.72
N ARG A 277 16.35 -19.54 -14.71
CA ARG A 277 15.27 -18.55 -14.81
C ARG A 277 15.77 -17.18 -15.28
N LEU A 278 16.94 -16.76 -14.83
CA LEU A 278 17.55 -15.50 -15.24
C LEU A 278 17.96 -15.52 -16.73
N VAL A 279 18.47 -16.64 -17.22
CA VAL A 279 18.80 -16.81 -18.64
C VAL A 279 17.54 -16.68 -19.48
N GLU A 280 16.47 -17.34 -19.10
CA GLU A 280 15.17 -17.27 -19.80
C GLU A 280 14.62 -15.84 -19.80
N TYR A 281 14.57 -15.20 -18.63
CA TYR A 281 14.07 -13.84 -18.50
C TYR A 281 14.87 -12.81 -19.29
N ARG A 282 16.18 -12.92 -19.27
CA ARG A 282 17.05 -12.05 -20.08
C ARG A 282 16.90 -12.30 -21.57
N CYS A 283 16.67 -13.56 -22.00
CA CYS A 283 16.37 -13.87 -23.38
C CYS A 283 15.11 -13.15 -23.85
N VAL A 284 14.03 -13.23 -23.07
CA VAL A 284 12.77 -12.51 -23.37
C VAL A 284 12.98 -10.99 -23.35
N GLN A 285 13.72 -10.47 -22.36
CA GLN A 285 13.97 -9.03 -22.26
C GLN A 285 14.77 -8.52 -23.45
N ASN A 286 15.85 -9.20 -23.81
CA ASN A 286 16.68 -8.82 -24.95
C ASN A 286 15.89 -8.84 -26.27
N PHE A 287 15.00 -9.83 -26.42
CA PHE A 287 14.10 -9.89 -27.55
C PHE A 287 13.16 -8.67 -27.58
N LEU A 288 12.49 -8.34 -26.47
CA LEU A 288 11.59 -7.18 -26.40
C LEU A 288 12.34 -5.85 -26.61
N ASP A 289 13.56 -5.75 -26.09
CA ASP A 289 14.41 -4.57 -26.29
C ASP A 289 14.86 -4.43 -27.76
N SER A 290 15.21 -5.53 -28.41
CA SER A 290 15.55 -5.55 -29.85
C SER A 290 14.38 -5.13 -30.74
N MET A 291 13.14 -5.40 -30.30
CA MET A 291 11.91 -4.97 -30.96
C MET A 291 11.48 -3.54 -30.52
N ASN A 292 12.32 -2.83 -29.75
CA ASN A 292 12.01 -1.52 -29.19
C ASN A 292 10.68 -1.44 -28.43
N VAL A 293 10.27 -2.53 -27.80
CA VAL A 293 9.07 -2.58 -26.95
C VAL A 293 9.35 -1.82 -25.67
N LYS A 294 8.73 -0.65 -25.51
CA LYS A 294 8.97 0.24 -24.35
C LYS A 294 8.21 -0.20 -23.10
N ARG A 295 7.07 -0.85 -23.31
CA ARG A 295 6.23 -1.33 -22.21
C ARG A 295 6.84 -2.57 -21.59
N ASP A 296 6.97 -2.57 -20.28
CA ASP A 296 7.46 -3.75 -19.55
C ASP A 296 6.41 -4.87 -19.53
N LEU A 297 6.85 -6.11 -19.73
CA LEU A 297 5.98 -7.28 -19.73
C LEU A 297 5.53 -7.63 -18.31
N ASP A 298 4.21 -7.66 -18.09
CA ASP A 298 3.63 -8.20 -16.85
C ASP A 298 3.66 -9.74 -16.89
N ILE A 299 4.83 -10.30 -16.58
CA ILE A 299 5.07 -11.74 -16.66
C ILE A 299 4.18 -12.56 -15.71
N GLN A 300 3.61 -11.92 -14.68
CA GLN A 300 2.66 -12.59 -13.78
C GLN A 300 1.31 -12.88 -14.45
N LYS A 301 0.97 -12.12 -15.48
CA LYS A 301 -0.25 -12.33 -16.26
C LYS A 301 -0.04 -13.21 -17.47
N CYS A 302 1.20 -13.65 -17.74
CA CYS A 302 1.46 -14.57 -18.84
C CYS A 302 0.85 -15.93 -18.56
N THR A 303 0.12 -16.43 -19.53
CA THR A 303 -0.37 -17.81 -19.60
C THR A 303 0.66 -18.70 -20.29
N ASP A 304 0.48 -20.02 -20.21
CA ASP A 304 1.34 -20.97 -20.96
C ASP A 304 1.28 -20.70 -22.48
N GLU A 305 0.13 -20.26 -22.98
CA GLU A 305 -0.03 -19.85 -24.37
C GLU A 305 0.77 -18.59 -24.69
N ASP A 306 0.84 -17.62 -23.78
CA ASP A 306 1.66 -16.43 -23.95
C ASP A 306 3.15 -16.77 -24.01
N PHE A 307 3.63 -17.66 -23.14
CA PHE A 307 5.01 -18.17 -23.20
C PHE A 307 5.28 -18.93 -24.50
N ARG A 308 4.34 -19.73 -24.96
CA ARG A 308 4.46 -20.41 -26.23
C ARG A 308 4.59 -19.41 -27.40
N ARG A 309 3.77 -18.37 -27.42
CA ARG A 309 3.84 -17.28 -28.41
C ARG A 309 5.16 -16.52 -28.36
N LEU A 310 5.64 -16.18 -27.17
CA LEU A 310 6.95 -15.56 -26.99
C LEU A 310 8.06 -16.43 -27.56
N ASN A 311 8.09 -17.71 -27.22
CA ASN A 311 9.08 -18.66 -27.72
C ASN A 311 9.03 -18.83 -29.24
N LEU A 312 7.85 -18.82 -29.83
CA LEU A 312 7.68 -18.85 -31.29
C LEU A 312 8.23 -17.57 -31.92
N LEU A 313 7.93 -16.39 -31.36
CA LEU A 313 8.46 -15.13 -31.88
C LEU A 313 9.99 -15.04 -31.74
N ILE A 314 10.52 -15.43 -30.57
CA ILE A 314 11.97 -15.49 -30.34
C ILE A 314 12.65 -16.44 -31.31
N GLY A 315 12.08 -17.63 -31.51
CA GLY A 315 12.59 -18.62 -32.45
C GLY A 315 12.55 -18.14 -33.91
N ALA A 316 11.45 -17.50 -34.30
CA ALA A 316 11.30 -16.96 -35.64
C ALA A 316 12.30 -15.83 -35.93
N ILE A 317 12.45 -14.89 -34.99
CA ILE A 317 13.21 -13.67 -35.21
C ILE A 317 14.68 -13.88 -34.94
N ARG A 318 15.04 -14.40 -33.76
CA ARG A 318 16.44 -14.62 -33.38
C ARG A 318 17.07 -15.82 -34.07
N ASP A 319 16.34 -16.95 -34.09
CA ASP A 319 16.88 -18.22 -34.53
C ASP A 319 16.51 -18.53 -35.99
N LYS A 320 15.79 -17.60 -36.66
CA LYS A 320 15.35 -17.70 -38.06
C LYS A 320 14.60 -19.00 -38.39
N LEU A 321 13.83 -19.50 -37.41
CA LEU A 321 13.05 -20.73 -37.58
C LEU A 321 11.78 -20.44 -38.39
N PRO A 322 11.36 -21.34 -39.30
CA PRO A 322 10.15 -21.15 -40.06
C PRO A 322 8.91 -21.20 -39.18
N VAL A 323 8.03 -20.20 -39.32
CA VAL A 323 6.79 -20.07 -38.55
C VAL A 323 5.61 -20.45 -39.46
N LYS A 324 4.82 -21.44 -39.04
CA LYS A 324 3.53 -21.73 -39.68
C LYS A 324 2.55 -20.61 -39.33
N ASN A 325 1.75 -20.18 -40.30
CA ASN A 325 0.73 -19.13 -40.17
C ASN A 325 1.29 -17.70 -39.97
N ALA A 326 2.51 -17.45 -40.39
CA ALA A 326 2.99 -16.06 -40.53
C ALA A 326 2.17 -15.33 -41.63
N PRO A 327 2.07 -13.98 -41.58
CA PRO A 327 1.45 -13.25 -42.69
C PRO A 327 2.14 -13.54 -44.01
N GLU A 328 1.40 -14.10 -44.96
CA GLU A 328 1.98 -14.55 -46.26
C GLU A 328 1.97 -13.47 -47.33
N LYS A 329 1.22 -12.37 -47.08
CA LYS A 329 1.08 -11.27 -48.05
C LYS A 329 1.69 -10.00 -47.53
N PRO A 330 2.44 -9.24 -48.35
CA PRO A 330 2.97 -7.95 -47.99
C PRO A 330 1.89 -7.00 -47.45
N GLY A 331 2.22 -6.29 -46.39
CA GLY A 331 1.31 -5.36 -45.74
C GLY A 331 0.26 -5.96 -44.80
N ASN A 332 0.12 -7.28 -44.75
CA ASN A 332 -0.75 -7.89 -43.76
C ASN A 332 -0.21 -7.79 -42.36
N VAL A 333 -1.05 -7.34 -41.44
CA VAL A 333 -0.71 -7.14 -40.02
C VAL A 333 -1.39 -8.22 -39.21
N GLN A 334 -0.60 -9.03 -38.51
CA GLN A 334 -1.09 -9.97 -37.52
C GLN A 334 -0.91 -9.38 -36.12
N LYS A 335 -2.00 -9.24 -35.38
CA LYS A 335 -1.99 -8.76 -34.00
C LYS A 335 -1.82 -9.92 -33.04
N ILE A 336 -0.85 -9.81 -32.15
CA ILE A 336 -0.55 -10.82 -31.13
C ILE A 336 -0.63 -10.15 -29.76
N THR A 337 -1.45 -10.70 -28.86
CA THR A 337 -1.50 -10.27 -27.48
C THR A 337 -0.72 -11.24 -26.61
N ILE A 338 0.16 -10.70 -25.75
CA ILE A 338 0.95 -11.46 -24.79
C ILE A 338 0.83 -10.71 -23.45
N ALA A 339 0.02 -11.23 -22.56
CA ALA A 339 -0.32 -10.55 -21.29
C ALA A 339 -0.78 -9.09 -21.51
N ASN A 340 0.01 -8.13 -21.05
CA ASN A 340 -0.26 -6.69 -21.20
C ASN A 340 0.34 -6.08 -22.49
N LEU A 341 1.12 -6.84 -23.24
CA LEU A 341 1.71 -6.39 -24.52
C LEU A 341 0.75 -6.67 -25.68
N LYS A 342 0.72 -5.76 -26.62
CA LYS A 342 0.04 -5.95 -27.90
C LYS A 342 1.04 -5.70 -29.01
N LEU A 343 1.46 -6.76 -29.66
CA LEU A 343 2.46 -6.75 -30.71
C LEU A 343 1.77 -6.84 -32.07
N ALA A 344 2.38 -6.23 -33.07
CA ALA A 344 2.00 -6.38 -34.45
C ALA A 344 3.16 -7.03 -35.22
N VAL A 345 2.84 -8.04 -36.01
CA VAL A 345 3.77 -8.69 -36.93
C VAL A 345 3.33 -8.32 -38.32
N VAL A 346 4.23 -7.75 -39.09
CA VAL A 346 4.01 -7.32 -40.48
C VAL A 346 4.99 -8.02 -41.39
N TYR A 347 4.50 -8.58 -42.50
CA TYR A 347 5.34 -9.07 -43.59
C TYR A 347 5.62 -7.93 -44.58
N LEU A 348 6.88 -7.65 -44.86
CA LEU A 348 7.29 -6.71 -45.87
C LEU A 348 7.99 -7.46 -47.02
N GLU A 349 7.54 -7.17 -48.27
CA GLU A 349 8.15 -7.70 -49.45
C GLU A 349 9.41 -6.91 -49.80
N ARG A 350 10.54 -7.55 -49.62
CA ARG A 350 11.84 -7.10 -50.09
C ARG A 350 12.49 -8.22 -50.92
N GLU A 351 13.62 -7.98 -51.54
CA GLU A 351 14.35 -8.98 -52.30
C GLU A 351 14.60 -10.29 -51.53
N SER A 352 14.75 -10.23 -50.19
CA SER A 352 14.92 -11.39 -49.32
C SER A 352 13.67 -11.80 -48.53
N GLY A 353 12.58 -10.99 -48.58
CA GLY A 353 11.40 -11.16 -47.73
C GLY A 353 11.66 -10.94 -46.22
N GLY A 354 10.68 -10.58 -45.46
CA GLY A 354 10.91 -10.47 -44.01
C GLY A 354 9.72 -9.99 -43.20
N TYR A 355 9.85 -10.12 -41.89
CA TYR A 355 8.83 -9.76 -40.91
C TYR A 355 9.30 -8.66 -39.97
N PHE A 356 8.37 -7.76 -39.57
CA PHE A 356 8.58 -6.82 -38.51
C PHE A 356 7.68 -7.14 -37.33
N VAL A 357 8.21 -6.99 -36.13
CA VAL A 357 7.43 -7.05 -34.89
C VAL A 357 7.60 -5.73 -34.16
N PHE A 358 6.52 -5.13 -33.71
CA PHE A 358 6.56 -3.89 -32.95
C PHE A 358 5.42 -3.82 -31.93
N ASP A 359 5.60 -2.98 -30.89
CA ASP A 359 4.56 -2.73 -29.89
C ASP A 359 3.45 -1.87 -30.49
N TYR A 360 2.27 -2.43 -30.63
CA TYR A 360 1.12 -1.77 -31.24
C TYR A 360 0.59 -0.57 -30.43
N PHE A 361 0.80 -0.55 -29.12
CA PHE A 361 0.31 0.52 -28.24
C PHE A 361 1.41 1.40 -27.63
N GLY A 362 2.64 0.98 -27.68
CA GLY A 362 3.79 1.75 -27.18
C GLY A 362 4.28 2.81 -28.13
N ASN A 363 3.89 2.70 -29.42
CA ASN A 363 4.28 3.60 -30.46
C ASN A 363 3.08 4.47 -30.86
N HIS A 364 3.25 5.79 -30.94
CA HIS A 364 2.29 6.65 -31.56
C HIS A 364 2.26 6.36 -33.06
N PHE A 365 1.12 5.91 -33.56
CA PHE A 365 0.87 5.76 -34.98
C PHE A 365 0.10 6.98 -35.47
N ASP A 366 0.68 7.67 -36.43
CA ASP A 366 -0.08 8.59 -37.27
C ASP A 366 -0.73 7.78 -38.40
N VAL A 367 -2.04 7.91 -38.50
CA VAL A 367 -2.79 7.31 -39.61
C VAL A 367 -2.84 8.35 -40.73
N SER A 368 -2.11 8.11 -41.82
CA SER A 368 -2.29 8.81 -43.07
C SER A 368 -3.09 7.95 -44.06
N TRP A 369 -3.67 8.57 -45.05
CA TRP A 369 -4.38 7.84 -46.12
C TRP A 369 -3.51 7.82 -47.37
N SER A 370 -3.63 6.72 -48.15
CA SER A 370 -3.01 6.67 -49.46
C SER A 370 -3.46 7.87 -50.31
N PRO A 371 -2.67 8.32 -51.31
CA PRO A 371 -3.00 9.48 -52.12
C PRO A 371 -4.34 9.38 -52.83
N ASP A 372 -4.82 8.16 -53.09
CA ASP A 372 -6.12 7.86 -53.66
C ASP A 372 -7.24 7.70 -52.61
N GLY A 373 -6.91 7.83 -51.31
CA GLY A 373 -7.87 7.71 -50.21
C GLY A 373 -8.39 6.30 -49.95
N SER A 374 -7.87 5.29 -50.64
CA SER A 374 -8.40 3.95 -50.59
C SER A 374 -7.92 3.11 -49.40
N ASN A 375 -6.74 3.41 -48.85
CA ASN A 375 -6.14 2.61 -47.76
C ASN A 375 -5.55 3.48 -46.65
N PRO A 376 -5.79 3.12 -45.38
CA PRO A 376 -5.09 3.76 -44.26
C PRO A 376 -3.63 3.34 -44.25
N ILE A 377 -2.73 4.29 -44.27
CA ILE A 377 -1.30 4.10 -44.07
C ILE A 377 -0.98 4.41 -42.63
N MET A 378 -0.57 3.42 -41.87
CA MET A 378 -0.06 3.62 -40.52
C MET A 378 1.40 4.05 -40.58
N VAL A 379 1.64 5.32 -40.26
CA VAL A 379 3.01 5.87 -40.18
C VAL A 379 3.43 5.81 -38.74
N SER A 380 4.37 4.95 -38.41
CA SER A 380 5.05 4.96 -37.11
C SER A 380 6.27 5.88 -37.20
N GLN A 381 6.43 6.79 -36.25
CA GLN A 381 7.68 7.55 -36.11
C GLN A 381 8.85 6.68 -35.61
N PHE A 382 8.60 5.40 -35.31
CA PHE A 382 9.53 4.51 -34.69
C PHE A 382 9.79 3.25 -35.54
N PHE A 383 11.04 3.09 -35.93
CA PHE A 383 11.72 1.88 -36.37
C PHE A 383 11.18 1.10 -37.57
N THR A 384 11.88 1.27 -38.58
CA THR A 384 12.20 0.17 -39.50
C THR A 384 13.50 -0.48 -38.99
N MET A 385 13.44 -1.57 -38.25
CA MET A 385 14.53 -2.53 -38.30
C MET A 385 14.51 -3.17 -39.69
N GLU A 386 15.63 -3.14 -40.38
CA GLU A 386 15.72 -3.82 -41.68
C GLU A 386 15.67 -5.33 -41.43
N VAL A 387 14.95 -6.02 -42.30
CA VAL A 387 14.65 -7.45 -42.16
C VAL A 387 15.90 -8.31 -42.26
N ASP A 388 16.99 -7.75 -42.79
CA ASP A 388 18.29 -8.43 -42.88
C ASP A 388 18.96 -8.63 -41.50
N ASP A 389 18.40 -7.99 -40.45
CA ASP A 389 18.86 -8.14 -39.04
C ASP A 389 18.04 -9.14 -38.25
N PHE A 390 17.08 -9.84 -38.87
CA PHE A 390 16.28 -10.90 -38.26
C PHE A 390 16.95 -12.26 -38.39
#